data_258f45d0742747ad29346b7424de8733
#
_entry.id   258f45d0742747ad29346b7424de8733
#
_cell.length_a   1.000
_cell.length_b   1.000
_cell.length_c   1.000
_cell.angle_alpha   90.00
_cell.angle_beta   90.00
_cell.angle_gamma   90.00
#
_symmetry.space_group_name_H-M   'P 1'
#
loop_
_entity.id
_entity.type
_entity.pdbx_description
1 polymer ?
#
loop_
_entity_poly.entity_id
_entity_poly.type
_entity_poly.pdbx_seq_one_letter_code
_entity_poly.pdbx_strand_id
1 'polypeptide(L)'
;LATAELPVVAPLLIEGRSLFALDGFRYSLYPRQGGREPELESKQNLEWMGRLLARIHGVGSRATFTQRGRIDVQTFLRDPSREVLDSTLLPTQLHSRYRKLVDGLAQRIDRRFADCAPLRQIRLHGDCHRGNVLWTDAGPHFVDLDDARMGPAVQDLWMLAPSAQALDSVLEGYAEFRDFDHGELALIEPLRIMRQVHWAGWVARRWSDPAFPRAFAQVGEPR
;
A
#
# COMPACT_ATOMS: atom_id res chain seq x y z
N LEU A 1 10.73 -12.48 -3.89
CA LEU A 1 11.65 -11.31 -3.83
C LEU A 1 13.00 -11.72 -3.24
N ALA A 2 13.06 -12.35 -2.07
CA ALA A 2 14.32 -12.78 -1.44
C ALA A 2 15.15 -13.70 -2.36
N THR A 3 14.53 -14.66 -3.04
CA THR A 3 15.19 -15.52 -4.04
C THR A 3 15.72 -14.79 -5.26
N ALA A 4 15.32 -13.54 -5.47
CA ALA A 4 15.83 -12.64 -6.49
C ALA A 4 16.83 -11.61 -5.92
N GLU A 5 17.34 -11.89 -4.71
CA GLU A 5 18.33 -11.05 -4.00
C GLU A 5 17.88 -9.60 -3.83
N LEU A 6 16.56 -9.39 -3.68
CA LEU A 6 16.01 -8.08 -3.38
C LEU A 6 16.00 -7.86 -1.86
N PRO A 7 16.27 -6.63 -1.38
CA PRO A 7 16.41 -6.32 0.03
C PRO A 7 15.04 -6.27 0.73
N VAL A 8 14.45 -7.44 0.93
CA VAL A 8 13.21 -7.64 1.67
C VAL A 8 13.47 -8.49 2.90
N VAL A 9 12.80 -8.19 4.00
CA VAL A 9 12.82 -9.07 5.17
C VAL A 9 11.79 -10.17 4.94
N ALA A 10 12.30 -11.34 4.51
CA ALA A 10 11.45 -12.49 4.22
C ALA A 10 11.19 -13.33 5.48
N PRO A 11 10.04 -14.02 5.58
CA PRO A 11 9.78 -14.92 6.69
C PRO A 11 10.74 -16.11 6.66
N LEU A 12 11.09 -16.60 7.84
CA LEU A 12 11.88 -17.81 8.02
C LEU A 12 11.12 -19.04 7.50
N LEU A 13 11.83 -19.91 6.84
CA LEU A 13 11.30 -21.23 6.46
C LEU A 13 11.68 -22.24 7.52
N ILE A 14 10.68 -22.86 8.15
CA ILE A 14 10.83 -23.96 9.09
C ILE A 14 10.16 -25.16 8.44
N GLU A 15 10.93 -26.21 8.17
CA GLU A 15 10.47 -27.41 7.43
C GLU A 15 9.77 -27.04 6.09
N GLY A 16 10.31 -26.04 5.38
CA GLY A 16 9.79 -25.57 4.09
C GLY A 16 8.53 -24.72 4.16
N ARG A 17 8.04 -24.36 5.35
CA ARG A 17 6.84 -23.53 5.56
C ARG A 17 7.19 -22.22 6.21
N SER A 18 6.51 -21.14 5.80
CA SER A 18 6.65 -19.79 6.38
C SER A 18 5.40 -19.32 7.14
N LEU A 19 4.27 -20.03 7.00
CA LEU A 19 3.02 -19.70 7.68
C LEU A 19 2.60 -20.87 8.56
N PHE A 20 2.30 -20.56 9.81
CA PHE A 20 1.92 -21.51 10.84
C PHE A 20 0.55 -21.16 11.41
N ALA A 21 -0.13 -22.14 11.99
CA ALA A 21 -1.39 -21.95 12.69
C ALA A 21 -1.30 -22.56 14.09
N LEU A 22 -1.75 -21.82 15.10
CA LEU A 22 -1.84 -22.27 16.49
C LEU A 22 -3.04 -21.58 17.14
N ASP A 23 -3.91 -22.34 17.79
CA ASP A 23 -5.08 -21.85 18.54
C ASP A 23 -5.96 -20.89 17.74
N GLY A 24 -6.16 -21.14 16.44
CA GLY A 24 -6.96 -20.31 15.54
C GLY A 24 -6.24 -19.09 14.97
N PHE A 25 -5.02 -18.80 15.41
CA PHE A 25 -4.19 -17.73 14.88
C PHE A 25 -3.24 -18.22 13.79
N ARG A 26 -2.96 -17.37 12.82
CA ARG A 26 -1.92 -17.59 11.81
C ARG A 26 -0.75 -16.65 12.10
N TYR A 27 0.46 -17.17 12.02
CA TYR A 27 1.68 -16.39 12.29
C TYR A 27 2.81 -16.79 11.36
N SER A 28 3.73 -15.86 11.15
CA SER A 28 5.01 -16.06 10.49
C SER A 28 6.13 -15.51 11.36
N LEU A 29 7.30 -16.12 11.27
CA LEU A 29 8.49 -15.65 11.98
C LEU A 29 9.42 -14.95 11.00
N TYR A 30 9.95 -13.80 11.41
CA TYR A 30 10.88 -13.01 10.61
C TYR A 30 12.21 -12.85 11.35
N PRO A 31 13.33 -12.79 10.64
CA PRO A 31 14.57 -12.36 11.27
C PRO A 31 14.41 -10.92 11.76
N ARG A 32 14.98 -10.61 12.92
CA ARG A 32 15.01 -9.24 13.39
C ARG A 32 15.96 -8.43 12.51
N GLN A 33 15.40 -7.50 11.73
CA GLN A 33 16.18 -6.55 10.93
C GLN A 33 16.22 -5.20 11.66
N GLY A 34 17.42 -4.73 11.97
CA GLY A 34 17.63 -3.36 12.43
C GLY A 34 17.61 -2.37 11.28
N GLY A 35 17.46 -1.10 11.58
CA GLY A 35 17.50 -0.01 10.61
C GLY A 35 16.87 1.24 11.19
N ARG A 36 17.10 2.39 10.53
CA ARG A 36 16.44 3.67 10.81
C ARG A 36 15.44 3.99 9.71
N GLU A 37 14.60 4.96 9.95
CA GLU A 37 13.72 5.49 8.92
C GLU A 37 14.56 6.12 7.77
N PRO A 38 14.17 5.94 6.50
CA PRO A 38 14.91 6.49 5.37
C PRO A 38 14.82 8.02 5.31
N GLU A 39 15.94 8.66 4.97
CA GLU A 39 16.01 10.08 4.65
C GLU A 39 15.64 10.28 3.16
N LEU A 40 14.35 10.54 2.90
CA LEU A 40 13.81 10.69 1.54
C LEU A 40 13.82 12.16 1.04
N GLU A 41 14.64 13.01 1.65
CA GLU A 41 14.92 14.36 1.20
C GLU A 41 16.10 14.43 0.21
N SER A 42 16.98 13.42 0.25
CA SER A 42 18.12 13.30 -0.66
C SER A 42 17.69 12.75 -2.02
N LYS A 43 18.03 13.45 -3.10
CA LYS A 43 17.81 12.97 -4.48
C LYS A 43 18.42 11.59 -4.68
N GLN A 44 19.65 11.36 -4.22
CA GLN A 44 20.34 10.08 -4.33
C GLN A 44 19.58 8.93 -3.67
N ASN A 45 19.01 9.17 -2.48
CA ASN A 45 18.24 8.17 -1.77
C ASN A 45 16.91 7.86 -2.50
N LEU A 46 16.25 8.90 -3.03
CA LEU A 46 15.01 8.74 -3.83
C LEU A 46 15.28 7.94 -5.11
N GLU A 47 16.34 8.23 -5.84
CA GLU A 47 16.75 7.45 -7.01
C GLU A 47 17.07 6.00 -6.61
N TRP A 48 17.77 5.78 -5.49
CA TRP A 48 18.04 4.42 -5.00
C TRP A 48 16.76 3.65 -4.73
N MET A 49 15.79 4.28 -4.07
CA MET A 49 14.47 3.68 -3.85
C MET A 49 13.78 3.37 -5.18
N GLY A 50 13.85 4.27 -6.15
CA GLY A 50 13.33 4.05 -7.50
C GLY A 50 13.91 2.81 -8.18
N ARG A 51 15.24 2.66 -8.16
CA ARG A 51 15.95 1.48 -8.71
C ARG A 51 15.47 0.18 -8.06
N LEU A 52 15.32 0.17 -6.74
CA LEU A 52 14.87 -1.01 -6.02
C LEU A 52 13.42 -1.35 -6.32
N LEU A 53 12.52 -0.36 -6.35
CA LEU A 53 11.12 -0.58 -6.72
C LEU A 53 10.99 -1.08 -8.16
N ALA A 54 11.77 -0.57 -9.10
CA ALA A 54 11.80 -1.08 -10.47
C ALA A 54 12.14 -2.58 -10.52
N ARG A 55 13.11 -3.03 -9.74
CA ARG A 55 13.50 -4.44 -9.63
C ARG A 55 12.42 -5.27 -8.93
N ILE A 56 11.81 -4.77 -7.86
CA ILE A 56 10.67 -5.42 -7.17
C ILE A 56 9.50 -5.60 -8.14
N HIS A 57 9.13 -4.54 -8.87
CA HIS A 57 8.07 -4.56 -9.87
C HIS A 57 8.43 -5.46 -11.07
N GLY A 58 9.71 -5.54 -11.43
CA GLY A 58 10.21 -6.49 -12.42
C GLY A 58 9.90 -7.95 -12.04
N VAL A 59 10.14 -8.32 -10.79
CA VAL A 59 9.72 -9.63 -10.24
C VAL A 59 8.19 -9.71 -10.12
N GLY A 60 7.55 -8.64 -9.65
CA GLY A 60 6.09 -8.54 -9.48
C GLY A 60 5.31 -8.77 -10.77
N SER A 61 5.86 -8.35 -11.91
CA SER A 61 5.22 -8.46 -13.21
C SER A 61 5.26 -9.86 -13.86
N ARG A 62 6.02 -10.79 -13.29
CA ARG A 62 6.20 -12.15 -13.86
C ARG A 62 5.05 -13.10 -13.59
N ALA A 63 4.21 -12.79 -12.61
CA ALA A 63 3.05 -13.62 -12.25
C ALA A 63 1.98 -12.77 -11.55
N THR A 64 0.78 -13.31 -11.39
CA THR A 64 -0.33 -12.71 -10.65
C THR A 64 -0.52 -13.38 -9.30
N PHE A 65 -1.10 -12.66 -8.34
CA PHE A 65 -1.62 -13.30 -7.13
C PHE A 65 -2.94 -14.02 -7.43
N THR A 66 -3.11 -15.20 -6.86
CA THR A 66 -4.34 -15.99 -6.96
C THR A 66 -5.23 -15.86 -5.73
N GLN A 67 -4.65 -15.51 -4.57
CA GLN A 67 -5.34 -15.43 -3.28
C GLN A 67 -5.39 -14.00 -2.71
N ARG A 68 -4.56 -13.09 -3.21
CA ARG A 68 -4.55 -11.68 -2.80
C ARG A 68 -5.34 -10.85 -3.80
N GLY A 69 -6.09 -9.87 -3.29
CA GLY A 69 -6.90 -8.97 -4.09
C GLY A 69 -6.10 -7.99 -4.93
N ARG A 70 -6.82 -7.01 -5.45
CA ARG A 70 -6.26 -5.91 -6.25
C ARG A 70 -6.66 -4.57 -5.67
N ILE A 71 -5.93 -3.53 -6.06
CA ILE A 71 -6.28 -2.14 -5.75
C ILE A 71 -7.26 -1.68 -6.84
N ASP A 72 -8.53 -1.59 -6.48
CA ASP A 72 -9.61 -1.10 -7.32
C ASP A 72 -10.70 -0.40 -6.48
N VAL A 73 -11.66 0.21 -7.15
CA VAL A 73 -12.75 0.95 -6.49
C VAL A 73 -13.58 0.06 -5.58
N GLN A 74 -13.75 -1.23 -5.93
CA GLN A 74 -14.53 -2.14 -5.09
C GLN A 74 -13.81 -2.40 -3.76
N THR A 75 -12.55 -2.84 -3.82
CA THR A 75 -11.80 -3.32 -2.65
C THR A 75 -11.21 -2.19 -1.80
N PHE A 76 -10.96 -1.00 -2.38
CA PHE A 76 -10.33 0.13 -1.68
C PHE A 76 -11.26 1.29 -1.36
N LEU A 77 -12.47 1.30 -1.95
CA LEU A 77 -13.44 2.37 -1.69
C LEU A 77 -14.80 1.82 -1.23
N ARG A 78 -15.47 0.96 -2.03
CA ARG A 78 -16.84 0.52 -1.75
C ARG A 78 -16.93 -0.41 -0.54
N ASP A 79 -16.11 -1.45 -0.48
CA ASP A 79 -16.13 -2.39 0.65
C ASP A 79 -15.69 -1.72 1.96
N PRO A 80 -14.59 -0.95 2.03
CA PRO A 80 -14.22 -0.22 3.23
C PRO A 80 -15.26 0.81 3.67
N SER A 81 -15.96 1.45 2.73
CA SER A 81 -17.02 2.42 3.09
C SER A 81 -18.24 1.76 3.75
N ARG A 82 -18.54 0.50 3.41
CA ARG A 82 -19.59 -0.28 4.11
C ARG A 82 -19.16 -0.56 5.55
N GLU A 83 -17.91 -0.98 5.78
CA GLU A 83 -17.37 -1.19 7.12
C GLU A 83 -17.52 0.07 8.00
N VAL A 84 -17.26 1.27 7.43
CA VAL A 84 -17.46 2.54 8.13
C VAL A 84 -18.93 2.77 8.45
N LEU A 85 -19.84 2.52 7.52
CA LEU A 85 -21.28 2.69 7.70
C LEU A 85 -21.89 1.70 8.71
N ASP A 86 -21.34 0.50 8.79
CA ASP A 86 -21.79 -0.57 9.69
C ASP A 86 -21.18 -0.41 11.11
N SER A 87 -20.19 0.47 11.25
CA SER A 87 -19.52 0.74 12.52
C SER A 87 -20.26 1.82 13.35
N THR A 88 -19.86 1.94 14.60
CA THR A 88 -20.32 3.01 15.50
C THR A 88 -19.54 4.32 15.35
N LEU A 89 -18.50 4.35 14.51
CA LEU A 89 -17.61 5.51 14.34
C LEU A 89 -18.25 6.65 13.57
N LEU A 90 -19.17 6.34 12.66
CA LEU A 90 -19.87 7.36 11.88
C LEU A 90 -21.28 7.58 12.45
N PRO A 91 -21.61 8.78 12.95
CA PRO A 91 -22.96 9.09 13.42
C PRO A 91 -24.02 8.86 12.35
N THR A 92 -25.16 8.25 12.70
CA THR A 92 -26.22 7.84 11.75
C THR A 92 -26.75 8.99 10.90
N GLN A 93 -26.81 10.21 11.44
CA GLN A 93 -27.22 11.41 10.71
C GLN A 93 -26.30 11.75 9.53
N LEU A 94 -25.06 11.27 9.52
CA LEU A 94 -24.10 11.48 8.45
C LEU A 94 -24.12 10.39 7.38
N HIS A 95 -24.80 9.24 7.62
CA HIS A 95 -24.77 8.09 6.71
C HIS A 95 -25.21 8.44 5.28
N SER A 96 -26.29 9.20 5.13
CA SER A 96 -26.79 9.58 3.78
C SER A 96 -25.78 10.45 3.04
N ARG A 97 -25.18 11.44 3.73
CA ARG A 97 -24.15 12.32 3.17
C ARG A 97 -22.90 11.56 2.81
N TYR A 98 -22.47 10.63 3.66
CA TYR A 98 -21.28 9.80 3.42
C TYR A 98 -21.47 8.89 2.20
N ARG A 99 -22.63 8.20 2.10
CA ARG A 99 -22.95 7.37 0.91
C ARG A 99 -22.88 8.20 -0.36
N LYS A 100 -23.55 9.35 -0.40
CA LYS A 100 -23.54 10.23 -1.58
C LYS A 100 -22.12 10.69 -1.96
N LEU A 101 -21.28 10.99 -0.97
CA LEU A 101 -19.87 11.34 -1.20
C LEU A 101 -19.13 10.18 -1.82
N VAL A 102 -19.21 8.98 -1.22
CA VAL A 102 -18.51 7.77 -1.70
C VAL A 102 -18.96 7.39 -3.11
N ASP A 103 -20.25 7.45 -3.40
CA ASP A 103 -20.78 7.15 -4.74
C ASP A 103 -20.25 8.15 -5.78
N GLY A 104 -20.20 9.42 -5.45
CA GLY A 104 -19.63 10.45 -6.34
C GLY A 104 -18.12 10.26 -6.55
N LEU A 105 -17.38 9.88 -5.51
CA LEU A 105 -15.96 9.55 -5.62
C LEU A 105 -15.74 8.31 -6.48
N ALA A 106 -16.52 7.24 -6.23
CA ALA A 106 -16.42 6.00 -6.98
C ALA A 106 -16.58 6.24 -8.50
N GLN A 107 -17.62 7.00 -8.91
CA GLN A 107 -17.85 7.31 -10.33
C GLN A 107 -16.69 8.10 -10.97
N ARG A 108 -16.08 9.01 -10.23
CA ARG A 108 -14.93 9.81 -10.73
C ARG A 108 -13.67 8.95 -10.85
N ILE A 109 -13.44 8.11 -9.86
CA ILE A 109 -12.27 7.23 -9.81
C ILE A 109 -12.39 6.15 -10.89
N ASP A 110 -13.56 5.50 -11.03
CA ASP A 110 -13.81 4.51 -12.11
C ASP A 110 -13.52 5.12 -13.49
N ARG A 111 -13.99 6.34 -13.75
CA ARG A 111 -13.67 7.05 -14.99
C ARG A 111 -12.18 7.28 -15.17
N ARG A 112 -11.48 7.72 -14.13
CA ARG A 112 -10.04 7.98 -14.21
C ARG A 112 -9.25 6.69 -14.48
N PHE A 113 -9.64 5.57 -13.87
CA PHE A 113 -9.03 4.27 -14.17
C PHE A 113 -9.33 3.82 -15.61
N ALA A 114 -10.54 4.08 -16.13
CA ALA A 114 -10.89 3.80 -17.52
C ALA A 114 -10.09 4.66 -18.51
N ASP A 115 -9.87 5.94 -18.21
CA ASP A 115 -9.08 6.86 -19.04
C ASP A 115 -7.61 6.43 -19.16
N CYS A 116 -7.08 5.73 -18.14
CA CYS A 116 -5.72 5.19 -18.13
C CYS A 116 -5.62 3.75 -18.70
N ALA A 117 -6.71 3.20 -19.25
CA ALA A 117 -6.68 1.85 -19.80
C ALA A 117 -5.93 1.81 -21.16
N PRO A 118 -5.20 0.69 -21.47
CA PRO A 118 -5.05 -0.53 -20.68
C PRO A 118 -4.05 -0.37 -19.55
N LEU A 119 -4.50 -0.53 -18.30
CA LEU A 119 -3.66 -0.39 -17.10
C LEU A 119 -2.98 -1.72 -16.75
N ARG A 120 -1.66 -1.71 -16.67
CA ARG A 120 -0.90 -2.89 -16.29
C ARG A 120 -1.00 -3.15 -14.79
N GLN A 121 -1.53 -4.31 -14.43
CA GLN A 121 -1.61 -4.77 -13.05
C GLN A 121 -0.43 -5.69 -12.73
N ILE A 122 0.38 -5.33 -11.73
CA ILE A 122 1.51 -6.12 -11.26
C ILE A 122 1.37 -6.42 -9.77
N ARG A 123 2.16 -7.37 -9.25
CA ARG A 123 2.25 -7.59 -7.81
C ARG A 123 3.08 -6.47 -7.19
N LEU A 124 2.47 -5.76 -6.25
CA LEU A 124 3.03 -4.62 -5.55
C LEU A 124 3.37 -4.97 -4.11
N HIS A 125 4.15 -4.11 -3.46
CA HIS A 125 4.19 -4.01 -2.01
C HIS A 125 2.80 -3.63 -1.46
N GLY A 126 2.15 -2.66 -2.09
CA GLY A 126 0.78 -2.22 -1.81
C GLY A 126 0.67 -1.15 -0.73
N ASP A 127 1.60 -1.13 0.23
CA ASP A 127 1.71 -0.14 1.30
C ASP A 127 3.15 0.37 1.47
N CYS A 128 3.81 0.74 0.38
CA CYS A 128 5.22 1.10 0.32
C CYS A 128 5.47 2.54 0.79
N HIS A 129 5.20 2.83 2.06
CA HIS A 129 5.55 4.12 2.67
C HIS A 129 6.89 4.06 3.43
N ARG A 130 7.43 5.25 3.80
CA ARG A 130 8.74 5.35 4.47
C ARG A 130 8.85 4.50 5.75
N GLY A 131 7.76 4.33 6.51
CA GLY A 131 7.72 3.51 7.71
C GLY A 131 7.89 2.00 7.45
N ASN A 132 7.70 1.55 6.19
CA ASN A 132 7.89 0.16 5.76
C ASN A 132 9.24 -0.05 5.06
N VAL A 133 10.18 0.89 5.25
CA VAL A 133 11.56 0.81 4.77
C VAL A 133 12.51 0.97 5.96
N LEU A 134 13.36 -0.02 6.20
CA LEU A 134 14.42 0.04 7.20
C LEU A 134 15.74 0.35 6.50
N TRP A 135 16.33 1.51 6.80
CA TRP A 135 17.61 1.92 6.22
C TRP A 135 18.77 1.48 7.10
N THR A 136 19.69 0.71 6.53
CA THR A 136 20.91 0.23 7.18
C THR A 136 22.14 0.76 6.46
N ASP A 137 23.33 0.48 6.97
CA ASP A 137 24.60 0.81 6.29
C ASP A 137 24.78 0.03 4.97
N ALA A 138 24.09 -1.11 4.82
CA ALA A 138 24.03 -1.88 3.58
C ALA A 138 22.94 -1.41 2.62
N GLY A 139 22.17 -0.38 2.98
CA GLY A 139 21.07 0.16 2.21
C GLY A 139 19.68 -0.18 2.75
N PRO A 140 18.61 0.14 1.98
CA PRO A 140 17.24 -0.05 2.41
C PRO A 140 16.79 -1.51 2.36
N HIS A 141 15.93 -1.88 3.31
CA HIS A 141 15.22 -3.17 3.37
C HIS A 141 13.72 -2.91 3.46
N PHE A 142 12.94 -3.55 2.59
CA PHE A 142 11.48 -3.47 2.61
C PHE A 142 10.91 -4.48 3.60
N VAL A 143 9.96 -4.03 4.39
CA VAL A 143 9.25 -4.83 5.40
C VAL A 143 7.74 -4.69 5.21
N ASP A 144 6.98 -5.53 5.90
CA ASP A 144 5.51 -5.48 5.94
C ASP A 144 4.85 -5.63 4.55
N LEU A 145 5.07 -6.79 3.94
CA LEU A 145 4.45 -7.18 2.66
C LEU A 145 3.03 -7.76 2.85
N ASP A 146 2.39 -7.54 4.00
CA ASP A 146 1.06 -8.08 4.29
C ASP A 146 -0.01 -7.49 3.37
N ASP A 147 0.16 -6.24 2.97
CA ASP A 147 -0.71 -5.55 2.02
C ASP A 147 -0.33 -5.76 0.54
N ALA A 148 0.60 -6.66 0.26
CA ALA A 148 0.98 -6.98 -1.12
C ALA A 148 -0.23 -7.48 -1.92
N ARG A 149 -0.49 -6.85 -3.08
CA ARG A 149 -1.65 -7.12 -3.96
C ARG A 149 -1.38 -6.73 -5.40
N MET A 150 -2.36 -6.96 -6.28
CA MET A 150 -2.27 -6.51 -7.66
C MET A 150 -2.62 -5.02 -7.76
N GLY A 151 -1.89 -4.25 -8.56
CA GLY A 151 -2.17 -2.83 -8.77
C GLY A 151 -1.26 -2.18 -9.81
N PRO A 152 -1.49 -0.88 -10.11
CA PRO A 152 -0.61 -0.08 -10.96
C PRO A 152 0.70 0.25 -10.23
N ALA A 153 1.81 0.32 -10.97
CA ALA A 153 3.14 0.55 -10.40
C ALA A 153 3.23 1.86 -9.60
N VAL A 154 2.50 2.89 -10.03
CA VAL A 154 2.50 4.20 -9.37
C VAL A 154 2.09 4.12 -7.90
N GLN A 155 1.31 3.10 -7.48
CA GLN A 155 0.89 2.95 -6.09
C GLN A 155 2.08 2.91 -5.12
N ASP A 156 3.10 2.12 -5.40
CA ASP A 156 4.27 2.05 -4.52
C ASP A 156 5.18 3.27 -4.65
N LEU A 157 5.20 3.91 -5.83
CA LEU A 157 6.08 5.04 -6.12
C LEU A 157 5.65 6.33 -5.40
N TRP A 158 4.35 6.70 -5.50
CA TRP A 158 3.88 7.94 -4.87
C TRP A 158 3.92 7.90 -3.35
N MET A 159 3.82 6.71 -2.75
CA MET A 159 3.83 6.56 -1.29
C MET A 159 5.19 6.84 -0.65
N LEU A 160 6.27 6.70 -1.40
CA LEU A 160 7.62 7.06 -0.97
C LEU A 160 7.96 8.53 -1.25
N ALA A 161 7.24 9.18 -2.16
CA ALA A 161 7.56 10.53 -2.61
C ALA A 161 6.72 11.57 -1.84
N PRO A 162 7.34 12.39 -0.96
CA PRO A 162 6.62 13.41 -0.19
C PRO A 162 6.18 14.62 -1.04
N SER A 163 6.71 14.79 -2.25
CA SER A 163 6.40 15.88 -3.17
C SER A 163 6.50 15.43 -4.63
N ALA A 164 5.99 16.25 -5.55
CA ALA A 164 6.14 16.01 -6.99
C ALA A 164 7.62 15.90 -7.40
N GLN A 165 8.47 16.82 -6.92
CA GLN A 165 9.90 16.80 -7.18
C GLN A 165 10.58 15.51 -6.66
N ALA A 166 10.15 15.03 -5.49
CA ALA A 166 10.66 13.76 -4.96
C ALA A 166 10.22 12.59 -5.84
N LEU A 167 8.99 12.62 -6.36
CA LEU A 167 8.49 11.61 -7.29
C LEU A 167 9.29 11.58 -8.59
N ASP A 168 9.66 12.75 -9.12
CA ASP A 168 10.53 12.82 -10.32
C ASP A 168 11.85 12.10 -10.08
N SER A 169 12.48 12.32 -8.91
CA SER A 169 13.72 11.63 -8.54
C SER A 169 13.54 10.11 -8.38
N VAL A 170 12.41 9.67 -7.80
CA VAL A 170 12.09 8.24 -7.73
C VAL A 170 11.93 7.65 -9.14
N LEU A 171 11.25 8.36 -10.04
CA LEU A 171 11.03 7.93 -11.42
C LEU A 171 12.33 7.92 -12.23
N GLU A 172 13.25 8.86 -12.03
CA GLU A 172 14.59 8.84 -12.63
C GLU A 172 15.32 7.53 -12.30
N GLY A 173 15.38 7.18 -11.02
CA GLY A 173 15.99 5.91 -10.58
C GLY A 173 15.22 4.67 -11.07
N TYR A 174 13.90 4.73 -11.11
CA TYR A 174 13.06 3.64 -11.60
C TYR A 174 13.32 3.33 -13.07
N ALA A 175 13.46 4.37 -13.90
CA ALA A 175 13.68 4.26 -15.35
C ALA A 175 14.99 3.55 -15.72
N GLU A 176 15.97 3.50 -14.81
CA GLU A 176 17.22 2.77 -15.05
C GLU A 176 17.03 1.24 -15.18
N PHE A 177 15.99 0.67 -14.61
CA PHE A 177 15.74 -0.77 -14.58
C PHE A 177 14.41 -1.18 -15.20
N ARG A 178 13.48 -0.25 -15.39
CA ARG A 178 12.15 -0.56 -15.91
C ARG A 178 11.47 0.69 -16.45
N ASP A 179 10.86 0.55 -17.63
CA ASP A 179 9.99 1.59 -18.18
C ASP A 179 8.78 1.82 -17.27
N PHE A 180 8.44 3.10 -17.09
CA PHE A 180 7.26 3.53 -16.36
C PHE A 180 6.23 4.13 -17.32
N ASP A 181 4.98 3.71 -17.18
CA ASP A 181 3.87 4.33 -17.91
C ASP A 181 3.47 5.64 -17.21
N HIS A 182 3.87 6.77 -17.76
CA HIS A 182 3.55 8.09 -17.22
C HIS A 182 2.04 8.39 -17.18
N GLY A 183 1.22 7.66 -17.93
CA GLY A 183 -0.25 7.73 -17.82
C GLY A 183 -0.75 7.34 -16.42
N GLU A 184 -0.02 6.48 -15.71
CA GLU A 184 -0.35 6.09 -14.34
C GLU A 184 -0.28 7.25 -13.33
N LEU A 185 0.45 8.34 -13.62
CA LEU A 185 0.52 9.52 -12.74
C LEU A 185 -0.85 10.14 -12.48
N ALA A 186 -1.76 10.04 -13.43
CA ALA A 186 -3.14 10.51 -13.28
C ALA A 186 -3.94 9.73 -12.24
N LEU A 187 -3.43 8.58 -11.77
CA LEU A 187 -4.05 7.74 -10.73
C LEU A 187 -3.63 8.11 -9.31
N ILE A 188 -2.64 8.98 -9.11
CA ILE A 188 -2.12 9.30 -7.76
C ILE A 188 -3.23 9.80 -6.85
N GLU A 189 -3.99 10.82 -7.25
CA GLU A 189 -5.10 11.35 -6.42
C GLU A 189 -6.24 10.32 -6.21
N PRO A 190 -6.71 9.60 -7.23
CA PRO A 190 -7.58 8.45 -7.05
C PRO A 190 -7.09 7.45 -6.00
N LEU A 191 -5.84 7.02 -6.11
CA LEU A 191 -5.23 6.05 -5.20
C LEU A 191 -5.12 6.60 -3.77
N ARG A 192 -4.76 7.88 -3.62
CA ARG A 192 -4.68 8.57 -2.33
C ARG A 192 -6.04 8.62 -1.64
N ILE A 193 -7.09 8.98 -2.37
CA ILE A 193 -8.47 9.00 -1.85
C ILE A 193 -8.91 7.59 -1.44
N MET A 194 -8.69 6.61 -2.30
CA MET A 194 -9.04 5.22 -2.01
C MET A 194 -8.31 4.70 -0.77
N ARG A 195 -7.02 5.01 -0.62
CA ARG A 195 -6.25 4.63 0.57
C ARG A 195 -6.82 5.22 1.85
N GLN A 196 -7.27 6.47 1.84
CA GLN A 196 -7.90 7.10 3.01
C GLN A 196 -9.17 6.37 3.43
N VAL A 197 -10.04 6.02 2.48
CA VAL A 197 -11.28 5.28 2.76
C VAL A 197 -10.97 3.84 3.18
N HIS A 198 -10.00 3.21 2.54
CA HIS A 198 -9.53 1.87 2.91
C HIS A 198 -9.02 1.84 4.36
N TRP A 199 -8.21 2.81 4.76
CA TRP A 199 -7.73 2.95 6.14
C TRP A 199 -8.88 3.16 7.13
N ALA A 200 -9.84 4.03 6.81
CA ALA A 200 -11.01 4.27 7.66
C ALA A 200 -11.83 2.98 7.87
N GLY A 201 -12.05 2.21 6.80
CA GLY A 201 -12.73 0.91 6.87
C GLY A 201 -11.92 -0.14 7.66
N TRP A 202 -10.59 -0.13 7.50
CA TRP A 202 -9.71 -1.00 8.26
C TRP A 202 -9.77 -0.73 9.77
N VAL A 203 -9.80 0.54 10.18
CA VAL A 203 -10.01 0.95 11.59
C VAL A 203 -11.41 0.55 12.06
N ALA A 204 -12.44 0.86 11.27
CA ALA A 204 -13.84 0.58 11.63
C ALA A 204 -14.08 -0.92 11.89
N ARG A 205 -13.59 -1.79 11.03
CA ARG A 205 -13.72 -3.26 11.17
C ARG A 205 -13.06 -3.81 12.42
N ARG A 206 -12.01 -3.15 12.92
CA ARG A 206 -11.25 -3.55 14.10
C ARG A 206 -11.60 -2.77 15.36
N TRP A 207 -12.61 -1.91 15.31
CA TRP A 207 -12.92 -1.01 16.44
C TRP A 207 -13.35 -1.74 17.72
N SER A 208 -13.84 -2.97 17.60
CA SER A 208 -14.16 -3.85 18.74
C SER A 208 -12.94 -4.44 19.45
N ASP A 209 -11.76 -4.41 18.82
CA ASP A 209 -10.51 -4.80 19.47
C ASP A 209 -10.08 -3.71 20.44
N PRO A 210 -9.88 -4.01 21.75
CA PRO A 210 -9.56 -3.01 22.78
C PRO A 210 -8.28 -2.20 22.50
N ALA A 211 -7.37 -2.70 21.66
CA ALA A 211 -6.16 -1.98 21.27
C ALA A 211 -6.45 -0.81 20.32
N PHE A 212 -7.48 -0.94 19.45
CA PHE A 212 -7.78 0.04 18.41
C PHE A 212 -8.27 1.39 18.95
N PRO A 213 -9.28 1.48 19.83
CA PRO A 213 -9.68 2.76 20.41
C PRO A 213 -8.56 3.48 21.16
N ARG A 214 -7.60 2.74 21.73
CA ARG A 214 -6.44 3.33 22.40
C ARG A 214 -5.42 3.89 21.41
N ALA A 215 -5.15 3.15 20.33
CA ALA A 215 -4.17 3.56 19.31
C ALA A 215 -4.71 4.68 18.40
N PHE A 216 -6.04 4.76 18.22
CA PHE A 216 -6.71 5.67 17.28
C PHE A 216 -7.76 6.55 17.98
N ALA A 217 -7.48 7.01 19.20
CA ALA A 217 -8.41 7.82 20.00
C ALA A 217 -8.98 9.02 19.24
N GLN A 218 -8.14 9.66 18.39
CA GLN A 218 -8.53 10.82 17.57
C GLN A 218 -9.63 10.51 16.53
N VAL A 219 -9.88 9.24 16.19
CA VAL A 219 -10.90 8.86 15.18
C VAL A 219 -12.32 8.97 15.74
N GLY A 220 -12.51 8.78 17.05
CA GLY A 220 -13.81 8.87 17.72
C GLY A 220 -14.16 10.25 18.25
N GLU A 221 -13.28 11.24 18.16
CA GLU A 221 -13.51 12.59 18.66
C GLU A 221 -14.16 13.48 17.61
N PRO A 222 -15.28 14.18 17.94
CA PRO A 222 -15.83 15.21 17.05
C PRO A 222 -14.85 16.36 16.94
N ARG A 223 -14.48 16.71 15.71
CA ARG A 223 -13.71 17.91 15.39
C ARG A 223 -14.61 19.09 15.12
#